data_3cd2ce0c28ee28831f5dc7a6e5848b39
#
_entry.id   3cd2ce0c28ee28831f5dc7a6e5848b39
#
_cell.length_a   1.000
_cell.length_b   1.000
_cell.length_c   1.000
_cell.angle_alpha   90.00
_cell.angle_beta   90.00
_cell.angle_gamma   90.00
#
_symmetry.space_group_name_H-M   'P 1'
#
loop_
_entity.id
_entity.type
_entity.pdbx_description
1 polymer ?
#
loop_
_entity_poly.entity_id
_entity_poly.type
_entity_poly.pdbx_seq_one_letter_code
_entity_poly.pdbx_strand_id
1 'polypeptide(L)'
;IPSVNIPEDTRWVKRIKFQSKILTEFWGQPMYLGATVLLPRGYSENPGKYYPVNYIQGHFSLAAPNGFTDKDPGGTPGSRQRSGFEFGQYWQSEDCPEMILVTFQHPCPYYDDSYGVNSPNTGPYGDAIMQELIPAIEEKFRIIRQPYARVLSGGSTGGWISLALQIFYPDFFGGAFSLCPDPVDFRYFQAVNIYEDKNAYYKTFNWVKVPTPSDRTTDGVTRLTYQQRNHMEMVMGSKNRSGEQVDIFEAVFGPVGPDGYVKPLFDKQTGVIDPEVAKYWKENYDLREYLQRNWETLGPKLKGKIHIYMGDMDTYFLDPAVRLMEEFLKAAKPDYQGTVTYGDGKPHCWGPERTELLRIMAQHIRNNVPITSGQR
;
A
#
# COMPACT_ATOMS: atom_id res chain seq x y z
N ILE A 1 -14.76 -17.97 14.88
CA ILE A 1 -13.52 -17.22 14.61
C ILE A 1 -12.84 -17.06 15.95
N PRO A 2 -11.59 -17.53 16.12
CA PRO A 2 -10.87 -17.34 17.38
C PRO A 2 -10.80 -15.83 17.70
N SER A 3 -11.04 -15.47 18.96
CA SER A 3 -10.86 -14.09 19.41
C SER A 3 -9.40 -13.70 19.19
N VAL A 4 -9.16 -12.70 18.36
CA VAL A 4 -7.82 -12.15 18.15
C VAL A 4 -7.43 -11.46 19.45
N ASN A 5 -6.46 -12.02 20.19
CA ASN A 5 -5.89 -11.37 21.37
C ASN A 5 -5.13 -10.13 20.89
N ILE A 6 -5.68 -8.96 21.16
CA ILE A 6 -4.98 -7.69 20.92
C ILE A 6 -3.86 -7.59 21.95
N PRO A 7 -2.59 -7.51 21.54
CA PRO A 7 -1.49 -7.39 22.49
C PRO A 7 -1.64 -6.12 23.35
N GLU A 8 -1.19 -6.17 24.59
CA GLU A 8 -1.23 -5.03 25.49
C GLU A 8 -0.32 -3.89 25.01
N ASP A 9 -0.67 -2.69 25.39
CA ASP A 9 0.17 -1.51 25.18
C ASP A 9 1.47 -1.62 25.99
N THR A 10 2.57 -1.22 25.38
CA THR A 10 3.87 -1.10 26.06
C THR A 10 4.28 0.37 26.19
N ARG A 11 5.48 0.62 26.76
CA ARG A 11 6.09 1.95 26.74
C ARG A 11 6.18 2.50 25.30
N TRP A 12 6.58 1.66 24.35
CA TRP A 12 6.88 2.02 22.97
C TRP A 12 5.69 1.88 22.02
N VAL A 13 4.90 0.83 22.20
CA VAL A 13 3.86 0.43 21.24
C VAL A 13 2.50 0.70 21.86
N LYS A 14 1.69 1.49 21.16
CA LYS A 14 0.31 1.81 21.53
C LYS A 14 -0.65 1.32 20.46
N ARG A 15 -1.90 1.07 20.85
CA ARG A 15 -2.93 0.57 19.95
C ARG A 15 -4.17 1.43 20.02
N ILE A 16 -4.80 1.59 18.88
CA ILE A 16 -6.11 2.21 18.73
C ILE A 16 -7.01 1.19 18.07
N LYS A 17 -8.24 1.10 18.57
CA LYS A 17 -9.35 0.44 17.92
C LYS A 17 -10.61 1.19 18.28
N PHE A 18 -11.40 1.55 17.29
CA PHE A 18 -12.69 2.19 17.50
C PHE A 18 -13.68 1.79 16.42
N GLN A 19 -14.96 1.96 16.69
CA GLN A 19 -16.01 1.71 15.72
C GLN A 19 -16.10 2.87 14.74
N SER A 20 -15.90 2.59 13.45
CA SER A 20 -16.11 3.56 12.38
C SER A 20 -17.60 3.80 12.17
N LYS A 21 -18.01 5.05 12.19
CA LYS A 21 -19.39 5.45 11.89
C LYS A 21 -19.67 5.26 10.39
N ILE A 22 -18.77 5.75 9.54
CA ILE A 22 -18.89 5.71 8.07
C ILE A 22 -19.04 4.27 7.58
N LEU A 23 -18.16 3.37 8.04
CA LEU A 23 -18.18 1.97 7.61
C LEU A 23 -19.34 1.19 8.23
N THR A 24 -19.71 1.50 9.48
CA THR A 24 -20.86 0.89 10.15
C THR A 24 -22.17 1.21 9.41
N GLU A 25 -22.32 2.45 8.93
CA GLU A 25 -23.47 2.86 8.11
C GLU A 25 -23.50 2.12 6.77
N PHE A 26 -22.37 2.00 6.08
CA PHE A 26 -22.30 1.28 4.81
C PHE A 26 -22.63 -0.21 4.96
N TRP A 27 -22.06 -0.87 5.96
CA TRP A 27 -22.20 -2.33 6.15
C TRP A 27 -23.47 -2.74 6.92
N GLY A 28 -24.17 -1.80 7.56
CA GLY A 28 -25.31 -2.10 8.42
C GLY A 28 -24.97 -2.94 9.66
N GLN A 29 -23.69 -3.01 10.04
CA GLN A 29 -23.19 -3.75 11.21
C GLN A 29 -21.96 -3.04 11.78
N PRO A 30 -21.60 -3.25 13.07
CA PRO A 30 -20.44 -2.63 13.67
C PRO A 30 -19.14 -2.94 12.91
N MET A 31 -18.51 -1.92 12.36
CA MET A 31 -17.23 -2.00 11.67
C MET A 31 -16.17 -1.21 12.43
N TYR A 32 -14.94 -1.72 12.44
CA TYR A 32 -13.87 -1.16 13.25
C TYR A 32 -12.66 -0.80 12.41
N LEU A 33 -12.04 0.30 12.76
CA LEU A 33 -10.71 0.71 12.31
C LEU A 33 -9.74 0.68 13.47
N GLY A 34 -8.47 0.51 13.18
CA GLY A 34 -7.43 0.50 14.20
C GLY A 34 -6.08 0.96 13.68
N ALA A 35 -5.15 1.11 14.61
CA ALA A 35 -3.76 1.39 14.32
C ALA A 35 -2.84 0.85 15.43
N THR A 36 -1.67 0.37 15.02
CA THR A 36 -0.55 0.12 15.93
C THR A 36 0.48 1.24 15.78
N VAL A 37 0.80 1.91 16.86
CA VAL A 37 1.62 3.12 16.91
C VAL A 37 2.93 2.81 17.65
N LEU A 38 4.07 3.06 17.03
CA LEU A 38 5.38 3.00 17.64
C LEU A 38 5.88 4.42 17.95
N LEU A 39 6.10 4.69 19.22
CA LEU A 39 6.52 5.99 19.73
C LEU A 39 8.05 6.15 19.64
N PRO A 40 8.56 7.35 19.30
CA PRO A 40 9.99 7.59 19.22
C PRO A 40 10.65 7.69 20.61
N ARG A 41 11.97 7.61 20.60
CA ARG A 41 12.79 7.91 21.78
C ARG A 41 12.47 9.31 22.30
N GLY A 42 12.44 9.46 23.63
CA GLY A 42 12.16 10.74 24.27
C GLY A 42 10.70 11.20 24.23
N TYR A 43 9.77 10.38 23.71
CA TYR A 43 8.36 10.79 23.63
C TYR A 43 7.75 11.09 25.00
N SER A 44 7.98 10.26 26.01
CA SER A 44 7.45 10.45 27.36
C SER A 44 8.16 11.56 28.13
N GLU A 45 9.44 11.73 27.88
CA GLU A 45 10.31 12.69 28.55
C GLU A 45 10.13 14.13 28.04
N ASN A 46 9.58 14.30 26.83
CA ASN A 46 9.38 15.60 26.18
C ASN A 46 7.89 15.87 25.87
N PRO A 47 7.05 16.17 26.86
CA PRO A 47 5.60 16.28 26.67
C PRO A 47 5.15 17.42 25.75
N GLY A 48 5.99 18.43 25.53
CA GLY A 48 5.72 19.54 24.61
C GLY A 48 6.18 19.33 23.19
N LYS A 49 6.89 18.23 22.88
CA LYS A 49 7.44 17.97 21.55
C LYS A 49 6.45 17.25 20.65
N TYR A 50 6.30 17.72 19.41
CA TYR A 50 5.55 17.08 18.34
C TYR A 50 6.50 16.45 17.33
N TYR A 51 6.04 15.40 16.66
CA TYR A 51 6.85 14.55 15.81
C TYR A 51 6.23 14.40 14.42
N PRO A 52 7.03 14.28 13.35
CA PRO A 52 6.53 13.81 12.07
C PRO A 52 6.02 12.38 12.19
N VAL A 53 5.22 11.96 11.22
CA VAL A 53 4.60 10.64 11.20
C VAL A 53 4.81 9.95 9.86
N ASN A 54 5.11 8.63 9.93
CA ASN A 54 5.00 7.73 8.79
C ASN A 54 3.79 6.81 8.99
N TYR A 55 2.81 6.92 8.11
CA TYR A 55 1.66 6.02 8.03
C TYR A 55 2.01 4.84 7.14
N ILE A 56 2.23 3.68 7.75
CA ILE A 56 2.64 2.44 7.09
C ILE A 56 1.39 1.68 6.65
N GLN A 57 1.33 1.37 5.37
CA GLN A 57 0.24 0.63 4.74
C GLN A 57 0.62 -0.82 4.49
N GLY A 58 -0.38 -1.71 4.47
CA GLY A 58 -0.20 -3.13 4.19
C GLY A 58 -1.40 -3.95 4.66
N HIS A 59 -1.26 -5.26 4.58
CA HIS A 59 -2.25 -6.20 5.10
C HIS A 59 -2.44 -6.06 6.61
N PHE A 60 -3.60 -6.52 7.09
CA PHE A 60 -3.93 -6.44 8.52
C PHE A 60 -2.85 -7.06 9.40
N SER A 61 -2.35 -6.28 10.34
CA SER A 61 -1.37 -6.75 11.31
C SER A 61 -1.55 -6.04 12.65
N LEU A 62 -1.45 -6.79 13.74
CA LEU A 62 -1.37 -6.26 15.11
C LEU A 62 0.08 -6.18 15.61
N ALA A 63 1.04 -6.57 14.79
CA ALA A 63 2.46 -6.45 15.10
C ALA A 63 2.88 -4.98 15.22
N ALA A 64 3.92 -4.73 15.98
CA ALA A 64 4.51 -3.40 16.06
C ALA A 64 5.07 -2.98 14.68
N PRO A 65 4.99 -1.69 14.32
CA PRO A 65 5.59 -1.18 13.09
C PRO A 65 7.03 -1.65 12.90
N ASN A 66 7.36 -2.07 11.67
CA ASN A 66 8.67 -2.64 11.31
C ASN A 66 9.08 -3.87 12.14
N GLY A 67 8.13 -4.56 12.78
CA GLY A 67 8.41 -5.71 13.64
C GLY A 67 9.15 -5.36 14.92
N PHE A 68 9.08 -4.11 15.38
CA PHE A 68 9.78 -3.63 16.57
C PHE A 68 9.57 -4.54 17.79
N THR A 69 10.66 -4.85 18.47
CA THR A 69 10.65 -5.42 19.82
C THR A 69 11.87 -4.93 20.61
N ASP A 70 11.67 -4.66 21.89
CA ASP A 70 12.73 -4.35 22.87
C ASP A 70 13.21 -5.59 23.63
N LYS A 71 12.65 -6.76 23.33
CA LYS A 71 13.02 -8.05 23.94
C LYS A 71 13.93 -8.82 23.00
N ASP A 72 15.10 -9.21 23.50
CA ASP A 72 16.03 -10.06 22.75
C ASP A 72 15.41 -11.47 22.56
N PRO A 73 15.13 -11.90 21.32
CA PRO A 73 14.59 -13.22 21.06
C PRO A 73 15.66 -14.32 21.09
N GLY A 74 16.93 -13.98 21.34
CA GLY A 74 18.08 -14.88 21.13
C GLY A 74 18.38 -15.09 19.64
N GLY A 75 19.27 -16.03 19.35
CA GLY A 75 19.67 -16.37 17.97
C GLY A 75 20.85 -15.56 17.43
N THR A 76 21.22 -15.82 16.17
CA THR A 76 22.38 -15.22 15.52
C THR A 76 22.10 -13.78 15.08
N PRO A 77 23.01 -12.82 15.30
CA PRO A 77 22.90 -11.46 14.74
C PRO A 77 22.67 -11.48 13.22
N GLY A 78 21.79 -10.58 12.72
CA GLY A 78 21.41 -10.50 11.31
C GLY A 78 20.39 -11.55 10.86
N SER A 79 19.98 -12.49 11.72
CA SER A 79 18.94 -13.47 11.38
C SER A 79 17.56 -12.84 11.35
N ARG A 80 16.64 -13.44 10.55
CA ARG A 80 15.23 -13.02 10.50
C ARG A 80 14.58 -12.99 11.89
N GLN A 81 14.96 -13.92 12.79
CA GLN A 81 14.45 -13.98 14.16
C GLN A 81 14.82 -12.72 14.95
N ARG A 82 16.02 -12.18 14.77
CA ARG A 82 16.51 -11.00 15.49
C ARG A 82 16.18 -9.66 14.83
N SER A 83 15.73 -9.67 13.59
CA SER A 83 15.57 -8.44 12.78
C SER A 83 14.69 -7.37 13.45
N GLY A 84 13.65 -7.78 14.20
CA GLY A 84 12.80 -6.87 14.96
C GLY A 84 13.48 -6.28 16.21
N PHE A 85 14.33 -7.05 16.86
CA PHE A 85 15.12 -6.59 18.02
C PHE A 85 16.25 -5.66 17.57
N GLU A 86 16.96 -5.98 16.51
CA GLU A 86 18.00 -5.12 15.92
C GLU A 86 17.42 -3.79 15.45
N PHE A 87 16.23 -3.82 14.83
CA PHE A 87 15.49 -2.61 14.54
C PHE A 87 15.14 -1.85 15.84
N GLY A 88 14.74 -2.55 16.91
CA GLY A 88 14.44 -1.97 18.21
C GLY A 88 15.65 -1.30 18.86
N GLN A 89 16.85 -1.88 18.72
CA GLN A 89 18.09 -1.26 19.18
C GLN A 89 18.39 0.04 18.41
N TYR A 90 18.27 0.01 17.07
CA TYR A 90 18.41 1.21 16.25
C TYR A 90 17.35 2.27 16.60
N TRP A 91 16.09 1.88 16.78
CA TRP A 91 14.98 2.79 17.13
C TRP A 91 15.22 3.58 18.42
N GLN A 92 15.91 2.97 19.36
CA GLN A 92 16.26 3.56 20.65
C GLN A 92 17.57 4.36 20.62
N SER A 93 18.36 4.24 19.55
CA SER A 93 19.65 4.93 19.42
C SER A 93 19.48 6.41 19.06
N GLU A 94 20.56 7.19 19.22
CA GLU A 94 20.63 8.59 18.81
C GLU A 94 20.68 8.77 17.29
N ASP A 95 21.10 7.75 16.56
CA ASP A 95 21.19 7.75 15.09
C ASP A 95 19.82 7.63 14.40
N CYS A 96 18.78 7.18 15.15
CA CYS A 96 17.45 7.03 14.59
C CYS A 96 16.71 8.38 14.55
N PRO A 97 16.17 8.77 13.39
CA PRO A 97 15.31 9.93 13.30
C PRO A 97 14.09 9.80 14.20
N GLU A 98 13.77 10.87 14.94
CA GLU A 98 12.60 10.87 15.79
C GLU A 98 11.34 11.13 14.96
N MET A 99 10.54 10.09 14.76
CA MET A 99 9.21 10.15 14.13
C MET A 99 8.28 9.12 14.77
N ILE A 100 6.99 9.29 14.62
CA ILE A 100 5.99 8.28 15.00
C ILE A 100 5.76 7.36 13.82
N LEU A 101 5.78 6.04 14.04
CA LEU A 101 5.37 5.07 13.02
C LEU A 101 3.98 4.54 13.35
N VAL A 102 3.13 4.46 12.34
CA VAL A 102 1.74 4.04 12.52
C VAL A 102 1.38 3.03 11.44
N THR A 103 1.08 1.79 11.80
CA THR A 103 0.50 0.80 10.89
C THR A 103 -1.03 0.86 10.97
N PHE A 104 -1.71 1.08 9.84
CA PHE A 104 -3.16 1.07 9.78
C PHE A 104 -3.74 -0.33 9.81
N GLN A 105 -4.97 -0.44 10.33
CA GLN A 105 -5.78 -1.64 10.32
C GLN A 105 -7.17 -1.27 9.81
N HIS A 106 -7.46 -1.70 8.58
CA HIS A 106 -8.70 -1.41 7.89
C HIS A 106 -9.29 -2.65 7.20
N PRO A 107 -9.52 -3.74 7.98
CA PRO A 107 -10.12 -4.96 7.43
C PRO A 107 -11.57 -4.70 7.01
N CYS A 108 -12.01 -5.40 5.96
CA CYS A 108 -13.42 -5.48 5.62
C CYS A 108 -13.97 -6.90 5.93
N PRO A 109 -15.29 -7.15 5.85
CA PRO A 109 -15.87 -8.42 6.30
C PRO A 109 -15.32 -9.68 5.65
N TYR A 110 -14.72 -9.56 4.46
CA TYR A 110 -14.26 -10.71 3.68
C TYR A 110 -12.77 -10.69 3.34
N TYR A 111 -12.07 -9.59 3.70
CA TYR A 111 -10.68 -9.38 3.36
C TYR A 111 -9.94 -8.76 4.54
N ASP A 112 -8.65 -8.97 4.60
CA ASP A 112 -7.79 -8.46 5.66
C ASP A 112 -7.41 -6.98 5.50
N ASP A 113 -7.65 -6.41 4.32
CA ASP A 113 -7.50 -4.97 4.03
C ASP A 113 -8.60 -4.46 3.08
N SER A 114 -8.57 -3.18 2.75
CA SER A 114 -9.55 -2.51 1.89
C SER A 114 -8.91 -1.72 0.76
N TYR A 115 -7.60 -1.87 0.55
CA TYR A 115 -6.81 -1.01 -0.34
C TYR A 115 -6.87 0.50 0.01
N GLY A 116 -7.43 0.86 1.16
CA GLY A 116 -7.46 2.24 1.67
C GLY A 116 -8.20 3.26 0.80
N VAL A 117 -9.05 2.82 -0.13
CA VAL A 117 -9.81 3.67 -1.06
C VAL A 117 -11.32 3.43 -0.93
N ASN A 118 -12.10 4.34 -1.47
CA ASN A 118 -13.54 4.14 -1.57
C ASN A 118 -13.86 3.12 -2.65
N SER A 119 -14.67 2.13 -2.32
CA SER A 119 -15.12 1.09 -3.23
C SER A 119 -16.61 0.83 -3.06
N PRO A 120 -17.36 0.61 -4.15
CA PRO A 120 -18.79 0.31 -4.04
C PRO A 120 -19.08 -1.05 -3.42
N ASN A 121 -18.11 -1.97 -3.40
CA ASN A 121 -18.29 -3.32 -2.83
C ASN A 121 -17.76 -3.44 -1.40
N THR A 122 -16.63 -2.81 -1.08
CA THR A 122 -15.99 -2.94 0.23
C THR A 122 -16.32 -1.76 1.16
N GLY A 123 -16.75 -0.64 0.61
CA GLY A 123 -17.16 0.55 1.37
C GLY A 123 -16.24 1.76 1.24
N PRO A 124 -16.59 2.89 1.83
CA PRO A 124 -15.86 4.15 1.72
C PRO A 124 -14.65 4.22 2.67
N TYR A 125 -13.69 3.29 2.50
CA TYR A 125 -12.51 3.20 3.38
C TYR A 125 -11.57 4.39 3.23
N GLY A 126 -11.44 4.98 2.05
CA GLY A 126 -10.67 6.20 1.87
C GLY A 126 -11.19 7.32 2.76
N ASP A 127 -12.50 7.55 2.74
CA ASP A 127 -13.16 8.55 3.60
C ASP A 127 -13.02 8.20 5.08
N ALA A 128 -13.22 6.95 5.45
CA ALA A 128 -13.10 6.50 6.84
C ALA A 128 -11.66 6.66 7.39
N ILE A 129 -10.64 6.40 6.57
CA ILE A 129 -9.24 6.63 6.93
C ILE A 129 -8.98 8.14 7.13
N MET A 130 -9.41 8.97 6.19
CA MET A 130 -9.13 10.41 6.20
C MET A 130 -9.95 11.17 7.23
N GLN A 131 -11.21 10.78 7.46
CA GLN A 131 -12.14 11.54 8.30
C GLN A 131 -12.27 10.98 9.72
N GLU A 132 -11.91 9.71 9.96
CA GLU A 132 -12.04 9.07 11.26
C GLU A 132 -10.70 8.55 11.80
N LEU A 133 -9.96 7.70 11.05
CA LEU A 133 -8.77 7.02 11.57
C LEU A 133 -7.61 7.99 11.82
N ILE A 134 -7.22 8.78 10.83
CA ILE A 134 -6.12 9.73 10.98
C ILE A 134 -6.44 10.79 12.04
N PRO A 135 -7.61 11.43 12.06
CA PRO A 135 -7.98 12.35 13.15
C PRO A 135 -7.89 11.71 14.54
N ALA A 136 -8.38 10.48 14.73
CA ALA A 136 -8.30 9.78 16.02
C ALA A 136 -6.86 9.52 16.46
N ILE A 137 -5.97 9.20 15.51
CA ILE A 137 -4.53 9.02 15.76
C ILE A 137 -3.91 10.37 16.16
N GLU A 138 -4.15 11.41 15.37
CA GLU A 138 -3.57 12.75 15.58
C GLU A 138 -4.11 13.48 16.81
N GLU A 139 -5.29 13.12 17.28
CA GLU A 139 -5.82 13.60 18.57
C GLU A 139 -5.11 12.95 19.76
N LYS A 140 -4.82 11.66 19.65
CA LYS A 140 -4.22 10.88 20.75
C LYS A 140 -2.72 11.04 20.86
N PHE A 141 -2.02 11.32 19.75
CA PHE A 141 -0.55 11.38 19.71
C PHE A 141 -0.05 12.73 19.22
N ARG A 142 1.11 13.15 19.72
CA ARG A 142 1.75 14.44 19.39
C ARG A 142 2.38 14.40 17.99
N ILE A 143 1.55 14.50 16.98
CA ILE A 143 1.91 14.52 15.56
C ILE A 143 1.88 15.96 15.05
N ILE A 144 2.90 16.32 14.25
CA ILE A 144 2.92 17.59 13.51
C ILE A 144 1.85 17.52 12.42
N ARG A 145 0.73 18.22 12.62
CA ARG A 145 -0.44 18.19 11.71
C ARG A 145 -0.24 19.10 10.49
N GLN A 146 0.86 18.90 9.78
CA GLN A 146 1.22 19.64 8.57
C GLN A 146 1.55 18.67 7.44
N PRO A 147 1.21 18.98 6.18
CA PRO A 147 1.44 18.05 5.06
C PRO A 147 2.88 17.55 4.99
N TYR A 148 3.87 18.43 5.09
CA TYR A 148 5.30 18.07 4.98
C TYR A 148 5.75 17.02 6.01
N ALA A 149 5.06 16.93 7.14
CA ALA A 149 5.41 16.03 8.24
C ALA A 149 4.64 14.70 8.24
N ARG A 150 3.72 14.51 7.28
CA ARG A 150 2.95 13.27 7.09
C ARG A 150 3.46 12.54 5.87
N VAL A 151 4.16 11.45 6.06
CA VAL A 151 4.60 10.59 4.96
C VAL A 151 3.92 9.24 4.99
N LEU A 152 3.89 8.59 3.85
CA LEU A 152 3.29 7.28 3.63
C LEU A 152 4.37 6.28 3.21
N SER A 153 4.27 5.04 3.66
CA SER A 153 5.11 3.96 3.14
C SER A 153 4.37 2.62 3.18
N GLY A 154 4.84 1.68 2.38
CA GLY A 154 4.34 0.31 2.36
C GLY A 154 4.94 -0.48 1.22
N GLY A 155 4.80 -1.79 1.27
CA GLY A 155 5.22 -2.70 0.21
C GLY A 155 4.04 -3.46 -0.38
N SER A 156 4.12 -3.84 -1.68
CA SER A 156 3.08 -4.59 -2.37
C SER A 156 1.74 -3.84 -2.33
N THR A 157 0.69 -4.46 -1.80
CA THR A 157 -0.59 -3.81 -1.48
C THR A 157 -0.39 -2.47 -0.75
N GLY A 158 0.47 -2.44 0.28
CA GLY A 158 0.77 -1.21 1.01
C GLY A 158 1.50 -0.16 0.18
N GLY A 159 2.28 -0.58 -0.81
CA GLY A 159 2.92 0.30 -1.77
C GLY A 159 1.89 1.00 -2.65
N TRP A 160 0.90 0.25 -3.17
CA TRP A 160 -0.20 0.80 -3.94
C TRP A 160 -1.07 1.74 -3.10
N ILE A 161 -1.46 1.34 -1.87
CA ILE A 161 -2.24 2.17 -0.95
C ILE A 161 -1.52 3.50 -0.67
N SER A 162 -0.21 3.46 -0.42
CA SER A 162 0.58 4.66 -0.16
C SER A 162 0.57 5.63 -1.33
N LEU A 163 0.68 5.11 -2.56
CA LEU A 163 0.58 5.92 -3.78
C LEU A 163 -0.84 6.45 -3.98
N ALA A 164 -1.86 5.63 -3.80
CA ALA A 164 -3.26 6.03 -3.96
C ALA A 164 -3.63 7.16 -2.98
N LEU A 165 -3.30 7.01 -1.71
CA LEU A 165 -3.54 8.06 -0.71
C LEU A 165 -2.78 9.36 -1.03
N GLN A 166 -1.52 9.28 -1.47
CA GLN A 166 -0.76 10.47 -1.87
C GLN A 166 -1.38 11.15 -3.10
N ILE A 167 -1.83 10.38 -4.09
CA ILE A 167 -2.40 10.88 -5.34
C ILE A 167 -3.79 11.48 -5.14
N PHE A 168 -4.64 10.81 -4.36
CA PHE A 168 -6.01 11.27 -4.13
C PHE A 168 -6.11 12.39 -3.09
N TYR A 169 -5.13 12.47 -2.16
CA TYR A 169 -5.08 13.52 -1.13
C TYR A 169 -3.74 14.30 -1.17
N PRO A 170 -3.39 14.93 -2.31
CA PRO A 170 -2.05 15.49 -2.55
C PRO A 170 -1.69 16.67 -1.65
N ASP A 171 -2.69 17.36 -1.13
CA ASP A 171 -2.50 18.50 -0.22
C ASP A 171 -2.39 18.08 1.26
N PHE A 172 -2.69 16.81 1.58
CA PHE A 172 -2.68 16.30 2.95
C PHE A 172 -1.36 15.61 3.32
N PHE A 173 -0.77 14.84 2.38
CA PHE A 173 0.47 14.10 2.60
C PHE A 173 1.67 14.79 1.94
N GLY A 174 2.83 14.67 2.58
CA GLY A 174 4.09 15.26 2.15
C GLY A 174 4.95 14.36 1.26
N GLY A 175 4.67 13.07 1.20
CA GLY A 175 5.40 12.12 0.35
C GLY A 175 4.97 10.67 0.57
N ALA A 176 5.03 9.88 -0.50
CA ALA A 176 4.84 8.42 -0.48
C ALA A 176 6.13 7.71 -0.88
N PHE A 177 6.53 6.75 -0.06
CA PHE A 177 7.71 5.88 -0.25
C PHE A 177 7.20 4.46 -0.47
N SER A 178 6.91 4.15 -1.72
CA SER A 178 6.25 2.92 -2.15
C SER A 178 7.26 1.87 -2.56
N LEU A 179 7.20 0.69 -1.97
CA LEU A 179 8.03 -0.44 -2.33
C LEU A 179 7.18 -1.44 -3.12
N CYS A 180 7.70 -1.87 -4.28
CA CYS A 180 7.07 -2.91 -5.10
C CYS A 180 5.53 -2.80 -5.19
N PRO A 181 4.95 -1.63 -5.52
CA PRO A 181 3.49 -1.47 -5.49
C PRO A 181 2.80 -2.50 -6.37
N ASP A 182 1.61 -2.92 -5.96
CA ASP A 182 0.67 -3.62 -6.81
C ASP A 182 0.40 -2.83 -8.11
N PRO A 183 -0.21 -3.40 -9.15
CA PRO A 183 -0.25 -2.77 -10.46
C PRO A 183 -0.73 -1.32 -10.43
N VAL A 184 0.14 -0.39 -10.83
CA VAL A 184 -0.14 1.06 -10.91
C VAL A 184 -0.57 1.52 -12.30
N ASP A 185 -0.46 0.60 -13.29
CA ASP A 185 -0.91 0.77 -14.67
C ASP A 185 -1.48 -0.58 -15.13
N PHE A 186 -2.76 -0.62 -15.43
CA PHE A 186 -3.44 -1.88 -15.71
C PHE A 186 -3.26 -2.40 -17.15
N ARG A 187 -2.43 -1.75 -17.96
CA ARG A 187 -1.85 -2.36 -19.17
C ARG A 187 -0.89 -3.49 -18.80
N TYR A 188 -0.40 -3.48 -17.55
CA TYR A 188 0.33 -4.56 -16.91
C TYR A 188 -0.29 -4.85 -15.54
N PHE A 189 -1.52 -5.37 -15.55
CA PHE A 189 -2.11 -5.93 -14.34
C PHE A 189 -1.45 -7.29 -14.09
N GLN A 190 -0.29 -7.25 -13.40
CA GLN A 190 0.70 -8.33 -13.42
C GLN A 190 1.13 -8.62 -14.89
N ALA A 191 0.93 -9.83 -15.39
CA ALA A 191 1.27 -10.21 -16.77
C ALA A 191 0.11 -10.03 -17.79
N VAL A 192 -1.00 -9.42 -17.39
CA VAL A 192 -2.22 -9.26 -18.21
C VAL A 192 -2.42 -7.78 -18.57
N ASN A 193 -2.61 -7.48 -19.86
CA ASN A 193 -3.15 -6.20 -20.30
C ASN A 193 -4.68 -6.27 -20.29
N ILE A 194 -5.32 -5.79 -19.22
CA ILE A 194 -6.77 -5.92 -19.07
C ILE A 194 -7.57 -5.10 -20.09
N TYR A 195 -6.94 -4.19 -20.84
CA TYR A 195 -7.61 -3.35 -21.84
C TYR A 195 -7.60 -3.96 -23.24
N GLU A 196 -6.60 -4.82 -23.54
CA GLU A 196 -6.38 -5.34 -24.90
C GLU A 196 -6.45 -6.87 -24.95
N ASP A 197 -6.03 -7.58 -23.88
CA ASP A 197 -6.09 -9.02 -23.81
C ASP A 197 -7.56 -9.48 -23.74
N LYS A 198 -7.89 -10.50 -24.52
CA LYS A 198 -9.25 -11.10 -24.49
C LYS A 198 -9.41 -12.11 -23.37
N ASN A 199 -8.29 -12.62 -22.86
CA ASN A 199 -8.27 -13.69 -21.88
C ASN A 199 -7.12 -13.50 -20.89
N ALA A 200 -7.41 -13.60 -19.60
CA ALA A 200 -6.45 -13.44 -18.53
C ALA A 200 -5.52 -14.67 -18.36
N TYR A 201 -5.93 -15.84 -18.81
CA TYR A 201 -5.25 -17.10 -18.53
C TYR A 201 -4.24 -17.52 -19.60
N TYR A 202 -4.38 -17.00 -20.82
CA TYR A 202 -3.46 -17.31 -21.92
C TYR A 202 -3.44 -16.21 -22.97
N LYS A 203 -2.28 -16.12 -23.65
CA LYS A 203 -2.12 -15.35 -24.89
C LYS A 203 -1.99 -16.32 -26.08
N THR A 204 -2.44 -15.90 -27.25
CA THR A 204 -2.32 -16.72 -28.45
C THR A 204 -1.19 -16.18 -29.33
N PHE A 205 -0.17 -17.00 -29.56
CA PHE A 205 0.92 -16.72 -30.48
C PHE A 205 0.98 -17.82 -31.54
N ASN A 206 0.93 -17.47 -32.82
CA ASN A 206 1.02 -18.40 -33.92
C ASN A 206 0.16 -19.66 -33.72
N TRP A 207 -1.12 -19.44 -33.40
CA TRP A 207 -2.15 -20.48 -33.10
C TRP A 207 -1.92 -21.29 -31.81
N VAL A 208 -0.86 -21.03 -31.07
CA VAL A 208 -0.57 -21.72 -29.81
C VAL A 208 -1.03 -20.86 -28.62
N LYS A 209 -1.76 -21.45 -27.68
CA LYS A 209 -2.11 -20.84 -26.41
C LYS A 209 -0.93 -20.96 -25.46
N VAL A 210 -0.39 -19.82 -25.03
CA VAL A 210 0.69 -19.73 -24.05
C VAL A 210 0.08 -19.29 -22.72
N PRO A 211 0.21 -20.10 -21.64
CA PRO A 211 -0.34 -19.73 -20.33
C PRO A 211 0.27 -18.42 -19.82
N THR A 212 -0.58 -17.57 -19.25
CA THR A 212 -0.14 -16.35 -18.54
C THR A 212 0.50 -16.73 -17.20
N PRO A 213 1.74 -16.30 -16.90
CA PRO A 213 2.36 -16.57 -15.62
C PRO A 213 1.71 -15.70 -14.51
N SER A 214 1.65 -16.22 -13.29
CA SER A 214 1.25 -15.47 -12.09
C SER A 214 2.45 -15.03 -11.28
N ASP A 215 3.39 -15.94 -11.07
CA ASP A 215 4.59 -15.67 -10.31
C ASP A 215 5.82 -16.39 -10.87
N ARG A 216 6.97 -15.75 -10.70
CA ARG A 216 8.26 -16.22 -11.19
C ARG A 216 9.34 -16.17 -10.10
N THR A 217 10.40 -16.92 -10.32
CA THR A 217 11.68 -16.76 -9.62
C THR A 217 12.52 -15.66 -10.28
N THR A 218 13.59 -15.24 -9.62
CA THR A 218 14.52 -14.21 -10.16
C THR A 218 15.30 -14.67 -11.38
N ASP A 219 15.39 -15.97 -11.61
CA ASP A 219 15.94 -16.58 -12.84
C ASP A 219 14.88 -16.79 -13.95
N GLY A 220 13.66 -16.28 -13.74
CA GLY A 220 12.59 -16.23 -14.74
C GLY A 220 11.72 -17.48 -14.84
N VAL A 221 11.90 -18.47 -13.96
CA VAL A 221 11.09 -19.70 -13.97
C VAL A 221 9.70 -19.40 -13.43
N THR A 222 8.66 -19.64 -14.22
CA THR A 222 7.25 -19.56 -13.79
C THR A 222 6.95 -20.68 -12.79
N ARG A 223 6.45 -20.30 -11.61
CA ARG A 223 6.04 -21.25 -10.56
C ARG A 223 4.58 -21.62 -10.66
N LEU A 224 3.75 -20.64 -11.01
CA LEU A 224 2.30 -20.75 -11.03
C LEU A 224 1.74 -19.95 -12.21
N THR A 225 0.74 -20.49 -12.90
CA THR A 225 0.00 -19.74 -13.91
C THR A 225 -1.12 -18.93 -13.28
N TYR A 226 -1.58 -17.87 -13.96
CA TYR A 226 -2.67 -17.04 -13.50
C TYR A 226 -3.99 -17.82 -13.36
N GLN A 227 -4.22 -18.80 -14.26
CA GLN A 227 -5.33 -19.73 -14.16
C GLN A 227 -5.27 -20.58 -12.89
N GLN A 228 -4.12 -21.15 -12.57
CA GLN A 228 -3.95 -21.99 -11.37
C GLN A 228 -4.22 -21.19 -10.09
N ARG A 229 -3.72 -19.94 -10.00
CA ARG A 229 -3.98 -19.06 -8.87
C ARG A 229 -5.48 -18.78 -8.71
N ASN A 230 -6.15 -18.40 -9.78
CA ASN A 230 -7.58 -18.11 -9.76
C ASN A 230 -8.43 -19.33 -9.41
N HIS A 231 -8.10 -20.50 -9.94
CA HIS A 231 -8.81 -21.73 -9.61
C HIS A 231 -8.60 -22.14 -8.14
N MET A 232 -7.41 -21.84 -7.56
CA MET A 232 -7.18 -22.03 -6.13
C MET A 232 -8.10 -21.11 -5.31
N GLU A 233 -8.19 -19.83 -5.66
CA GLU A 233 -9.08 -18.89 -4.98
C GLU A 233 -10.56 -19.27 -5.08
N MET A 234 -11.02 -19.77 -6.24
CA MET A 234 -12.37 -20.30 -6.42
C MET A 234 -12.72 -21.46 -5.48
N VAL A 235 -11.74 -22.28 -5.09
CA VAL A 235 -11.94 -23.36 -4.12
C VAL A 235 -12.05 -22.82 -2.70
N MET A 236 -11.34 -21.73 -2.39
CA MET A 236 -11.32 -21.11 -1.06
C MET A 236 -12.58 -20.27 -0.78
N GLY A 237 -13.15 -19.64 -1.79
CA GLY A 237 -14.34 -18.82 -1.66
C GLY A 237 -15.09 -18.60 -2.97
N SER A 238 -16.38 -18.32 -2.86
CA SER A 238 -17.24 -17.98 -4.01
C SER A 238 -17.53 -16.48 -4.08
N LYS A 239 -17.95 -15.98 -5.25
CA LYS A 239 -18.37 -14.59 -5.43
C LYS A 239 -17.28 -13.57 -5.06
N ASN A 240 -16.03 -13.86 -5.41
CA ASN A 240 -14.87 -13.02 -5.10
C ASN A 240 -14.67 -12.78 -3.59
N ARG A 241 -14.84 -13.82 -2.79
CA ARG A 241 -14.72 -13.77 -1.33
C ARG A 241 -13.81 -14.88 -0.76
N SER A 242 -12.76 -15.25 -1.51
CA SER A 242 -11.75 -16.20 -1.03
C SER A 242 -10.91 -15.64 0.13
N GLY A 243 -10.79 -14.31 0.21
CA GLY A 243 -9.84 -13.64 1.10
C GLY A 243 -8.43 -13.55 0.53
N GLU A 244 -8.23 -13.98 -0.71
CA GLU A 244 -6.95 -14.01 -1.41
C GLU A 244 -6.81 -12.83 -2.41
N GLN A 245 -5.61 -12.64 -2.95
CA GLN A 245 -5.17 -11.42 -3.61
C GLN A 245 -5.97 -11.05 -4.87
N VAL A 246 -6.35 -12.02 -5.73
CA VAL A 246 -7.07 -11.69 -6.97
C VAL A 246 -8.52 -11.29 -6.65
N ASP A 247 -9.15 -11.98 -5.72
CA ASP A 247 -10.50 -11.66 -5.29
C ASP A 247 -10.55 -10.30 -4.57
N ILE A 248 -9.52 -9.94 -3.78
CA ILE A 248 -9.41 -8.60 -3.17
C ILE A 248 -9.33 -7.51 -4.24
N PHE A 249 -8.50 -7.68 -5.27
CA PHE A 249 -8.43 -6.73 -6.38
C PHE A 249 -9.81 -6.51 -7.02
N GLU A 250 -10.50 -7.59 -7.35
CA GLU A 250 -11.81 -7.50 -7.98
C GLU A 250 -12.85 -6.88 -7.04
N ALA A 251 -12.81 -7.21 -5.74
CA ALA A 251 -13.72 -6.65 -4.76
C ALA A 251 -13.55 -5.13 -4.59
N VAL A 252 -12.31 -4.65 -4.56
CA VAL A 252 -12.03 -3.22 -4.40
C VAL A 252 -12.25 -2.46 -5.70
N PHE A 253 -11.75 -2.96 -6.81
CA PHE A 253 -11.72 -2.22 -8.08
C PHE A 253 -12.96 -2.46 -8.97
N GLY A 254 -13.72 -3.52 -8.73
CA GLY A 254 -14.87 -3.90 -9.53
C GLY A 254 -16.14 -3.08 -9.23
N PRO A 255 -17.03 -2.94 -10.21
CA PRO A 255 -18.37 -2.43 -9.96
C PRO A 255 -19.24 -3.48 -9.25
N VAL A 256 -20.36 -3.06 -8.67
CA VAL A 256 -21.38 -3.97 -8.13
C VAL A 256 -22.13 -4.62 -9.28
N GLY A 257 -22.25 -5.93 -9.23
CA GLY A 257 -23.06 -6.71 -10.16
C GLY A 257 -24.57 -6.65 -9.84
N PRO A 258 -25.42 -7.11 -10.77
CA PRO A 258 -26.88 -7.06 -10.60
C PRO A 258 -27.40 -7.93 -9.46
N ASP A 259 -26.60 -8.87 -8.98
CA ASP A 259 -26.91 -9.76 -7.84
C ASP A 259 -26.40 -9.22 -6.49
N GLY A 260 -25.86 -7.98 -6.48
CA GLY A 260 -25.31 -7.33 -5.29
C GLY A 260 -23.90 -7.80 -4.90
N TYR A 261 -23.28 -8.69 -5.70
CA TYR A 261 -21.90 -9.08 -5.54
C TYR A 261 -20.99 -8.31 -6.50
N VAL A 262 -19.69 -8.51 -6.36
CA VAL A 262 -18.71 -7.94 -7.29
C VAL A 262 -18.97 -8.46 -8.70
N LYS A 263 -19.02 -7.56 -9.70
CA LYS A 263 -18.95 -7.97 -11.10
C LYS A 263 -17.49 -8.24 -11.44
N PRO A 264 -17.11 -9.52 -11.71
CA PRO A 264 -15.71 -9.89 -11.88
C PRO A 264 -15.12 -9.26 -13.15
N LEU A 265 -13.81 -9.00 -13.14
CA LEU A 265 -13.06 -8.50 -14.29
C LEU A 265 -13.02 -9.54 -15.43
N PHE A 266 -13.00 -10.80 -15.09
CA PHE A 266 -13.01 -11.91 -16.05
C PHE A 266 -13.77 -13.11 -15.49
N ASP A 267 -14.31 -13.92 -16.38
CA ASP A 267 -14.91 -15.20 -16.01
C ASP A 267 -13.86 -16.13 -15.38
N LYS A 268 -14.04 -16.49 -14.12
CA LYS A 268 -13.06 -17.24 -13.33
C LYS A 268 -12.77 -18.66 -13.86
N GLN A 269 -13.67 -19.25 -14.64
CA GLN A 269 -13.45 -20.59 -15.22
C GLN A 269 -12.70 -20.50 -16.53
N THR A 270 -13.06 -19.55 -17.38
CA THR A 270 -12.57 -19.45 -18.77
C THR A 270 -11.45 -18.42 -18.95
N GLY A 271 -11.35 -17.45 -18.05
CA GLY A 271 -10.42 -16.32 -18.12
C GLY A 271 -10.84 -15.22 -19.09
N VAL A 272 -12.04 -15.28 -19.69
CA VAL A 272 -12.52 -14.26 -20.64
C VAL A 272 -12.74 -12.93 -19.90
N ILE A 273 -12.05 -11.87 -20.36
CA ILE A 273 -12.11 -10.53 -19.75
C ILE A 273 -13.39 -9.82 -20.16
N ASP A 274 -14.06 -9.16 -19.19
CA ASP A 274 -15.17 -8.26 -19.43
C ASP A 274 -14.62 -6.84 -19.71
N PRO A 275 -14.71 -6.33 -20.94
CA PRO A 275 -14.16 -5.03 -21.31
C PRO A 275 -14.85 -3.84 -20.60
N GLU A 276 -16.12 -3.98 -20.21
CA GLU A 276 -16.83 -2.92 -19.50
C GLU A 276 -16.31 -2.81 -18.04
N VAL A 277 -16.01 -3.94 -17.41
CA VAL A 277 -15.39 -3.95 -16.09
C VAL A 277 -13.95 -3.41 -16.16
N ALA A 278 -13.17 -3.82 -17.18
CA ALA A 278 -11.82 -3.29 -17.41
C ALA A 278 -11.83 -1.76 -17.60
N LYS A 279 -12.81 -1.24 -18.34
CA LYS A 279 -13.02 0.21 -18.51
C LYS A 279 -13.33 0.88 -17.16
N TYR A 280 -14.20 0.29 -16.34
CA TYR A 280 -14.53 0.82 -15.02
C TYR A 280 -13.27 0.90 -14.12
N TRP A 281 -12.43 -0.15 -14.12
CA TRP A 281 -11.16 -0.14 -13.39
C TRP A 281 -10.22 0.96 -13.86
N LYS A 282 -10.11 1.14 -15.19
CA LYS A 282 -9.30 2.20 -15.82
C LYS A 282 -9.70 3.59 -15.33
N GLU A 283 -10.99 3.83 -15.28
CA GLU A 283 -11.53 5.14 -14.96
C GLU A 283 -11.38 5.50 -13.47
N ASN A 284 -11.40 4.50 -12.58
CA ASN A 284 -11.49 4.71 -11.14
C ASN A 284 -10.22 4.36 -10.36
N TYR A 285 -9.43 3.36 -10.79
CA TYR A 285 -8.38 2.80 -9.94
C TYR A 285 -7.02 2.64 -10.61
N ASP A 286 -6.88 2.79 -11.94
CA ASP A 286 -5.57 2.86 -12.59
C ASP A 286 -4.88 4.17 -12.23
N LEU A 287 -3.86 4.10 -11.35
CA LEU A 287 -3.21 5.29 -10.80
C LEU A 287 -2.45 6.07 -11.85
N ARG A 288 -1.80 5.40 -12.81
CA ARG A 288 -1.09 6.07 -13.89
C ARG A 288 -2.06 6.79 -14.84
N GLU A 289 -3.18 6.14 -15.18
CA GLU A 289 -4.21 6.74 -16.02
C GLU A 289 -4.89 7.94 -15.33
N TYR A 290 -5.14 7.80 -14.01
CA TYR A 290 -5.67 8.90 -13.20
C TYR A 290 -4.72 10.09 -13.16
N LEU A 291 -3.42 9.86 -12.96
CA LEU A 291 -2.40 10.91 -13.01
C LEU A 291 -2.35 11.57 -14.37
N GLN A 292 -2.33 10.80 -15.47
CA GLN A 292 -2.27 11.34 -16.83
C GLN A 292 -3.44 12.28 -17.14
N ARG A 293 -4.65 11.89 -16.76
CA ARG A 293 -5.86 12.70 -16.98
C ARG A 293 -5.90 13.98 -16.15
N ASN A 294 -5.26 13.99 -15.00
CA ASN A 294 -5.36 15.07 -14.02
C ASN A 294 -4.02 15.80 -13.77
N TRP A 295 -2.98 15.54 -14.55
CA TRP A 295 -1.63 16.01 -14.24
C TRP A 295 -1.50 17.53 -14.19
N GLU A 296 -2.23 18.25 -15.02
CA GLU A 296 -2.24 19.71 -14.99
C GLU A 296 -2.55 20.28 -13.60
N THR A 297 -3.49 19.63 -12.89
CA THR A 297 -3.90 20.02 -11.55
C THR A 297 -3.06 19.36 -10.45
N LEU A 298 -2.74 18.06 -10.63
CA LEU A 298 -2.06 17.26 -9.62
C LEU A 298 -0.54 17.42 -9.63
N GLY A 299 0.07 17.62 -10.81
CA GLY A 299 1.51 17.69 -10.95
C GLY A 299 2.18 18.73 -10.04
N PRO A 300 1.69 19.98 -9.96
CA PRO A 300 2.21 20.96 -9.01
C PRO A 300 2.14 20.53 -7.54
N LYS A 301 1.08 19.80 -7.16
CA LYS A 301 0.83 19.35 -5.79
C LYS A 301 1.64 18.11 -5.42
N LEU A 302 2.00 17.28 -6.42
CA LEU A 302 2.74 16.03 -6.26
C LEU A 302 4.24 16.17 -6.49
N LYS A 303 4.70 17.37 -6.82
CA LYS A 303 6.11 17.65 -7.08
C LYS A 303 7.00 17.16 -5.92
N GLY A 304 7.91 16.22 -6.23
CA GLY A 304 8.84 15.64 -5.26
C GLY A 304 8.23 14.69 -4.24
N LYS A 305 6.95 14.29 -4.37
CA LYS A 305 6.25 13.49 -3.35
C LYS A 305 6.09 12.00 -3.69
N ILE A 306 6.45 11.57 -4.89
CA ILE A 306 6.33 10.17 -5.31
C ILE A 306 7.71 9.54 -5.35
N HIS A 307 7.93 8.51 -4.53
CA HIS A 307 9.17 7.73 -4.48
C HIS A 307 8.83 6.25 -4.57
N ILE A 308 9.33 5.56 -5.60
CA ILE A 308 9.05 4.15 -5.85
C ILE A 308 10.35 3.35 -5.86
N TYR A 309 10.34 2.19 -5.21
CA TYR A 309 11.42 1.21 -5.21
C TYR A 309 10.89 -0.11 -5.76
N MET A 310 11.57 -0.70 -6.75
CA MET A 310 11.09 -1.87 -7.46
C MET A 310 12.24 -2.83 -7.79
N GLY A 311 12.06 -4.11 -7.51
CA GLY A 311 12.94 -5.15 -8.07
C GLY A 311 12.58 -5.38 -9.54
N ASP A 312 13.57 -5.38 -10.44
CA ASP A 312 13.30 -5.54 -11.88
C ASP A 312 13.06 -7.00 -12.30
N MET A 313 13.23 -7.93 -11.36
CA MET A 313 12.77 -9.32 -11.44
C MET A 313 11.65 -9.58 -10.44
N ASP A 314 10.71 -8.62 -10.33
CA ASP A 314 9.58 -8.75 -9.42
C ASP A 314 8.84 -10.07 -9.59
N THR A 315 8.57 -10.73 -8.47
CA THR A 315 7.97 -12.08 -8.44
C THR A 315 6.61 -12.12 -9.14
N TYR A 316 5.82 -11.06 -9.02
CA TYR A 316 4.44 -10.99 -9.52
C TYR A 316 4.31 -10.16 -10.81
N PHE A 317 5.41 -9.87 -11.49
CA PHE A 317 5.43 -9.08 -12.73
C PHE A 317 4.87 -7.65 -12.54
N LEU A 318 5.19 -7.01 -11.43
CA LEU A 318 4.72 -5.65 -11.13
C LEU A 318 5.64 -4.55 -11.69
N ASP A 319 6.88 -4.91 -12.00
CA ASP A 319 7.88 -3.98 -12.55
C ASP A 319 7.48 -3.34 -13.89
N PRO A 320 6.80 -4.00 -14.84
CA PRO A 320 6.38 -3.36 -16.09
C PRO A 320 5.37 -2.21 -15.87
N ALA A 321 4.43 -2.37 -14.92
CA ALA A 321 3.49 -1.30 -14.59
C ALA A 321 4.21 -0.07 -14.02
N VAL A 322 5.23 -0.28 -13.18
CA VAL A 322 6.05 0.81 -12.63
C VAL A 322 6.88 1.50 -13.71
N ARG A 323 7.40 0.76 -14.71
CA ARG A 323 8.10 1.35 -15.86
C ARG A 323 7.20 2.28 -16.67
N LEU A 324 5.95 1.89 -16.93
CA LEU A 324 4.98 2.75 -17.63
C LEU A 324 4.62 3.99 -16.80
N MET A 325 4.50 3.85 -15.48
CA MET A 325 4.32 4.98 -14.57
C MET A 325 5.53 5.93 -14.63
N GLU A 326 6.74 5.40 -14.59
CA GLU A 326 7.97 6.18 -14.66
C GLU A 326 8.11 6.93 -16.00
N GLU A 327 7.82 6.24 -17.13
CA GLU A 327 7.82 6.86 -18.46
C GLU A 327 6.88 8.07 -18.50
N PHE A 328 5.67 7.93 -17.99
CA PHE A 328 4.73 9.03 -17.87
C PHE A 328 5.29 10.17 -17.00
N LEU A 329 5.76 9.85 -15.79
CA LEU A 329 6.26 10.84 -14.83
C LEU A 329 7.48 11.61 -15.36
N LYS A 330 8.38 10.95 -16.11
CA LYS A 330 9.54 11.59 -16.75
C LYS A 330 9.15 12.55 -17.87
N ALA A 331 8.10 12.22 -18.62
CA ALA A 331 7.60 13.04 -19.73
C ALA A 331 6.66 14.16 -19.28
N ALA A 332 6.08 14.06 -18.09
CA ALA A 332 5.04 14.93 -17.59
C ALA A 332 5.52 16.38 -17.37
N LYS A 333 4.65 17.32 -17.67
CA LYS A 333 4.87 18.75 -17.41
C LYS A 333 3.70 19.31 -16.59
N PRO A 334 3.97 19.98 -15.45
CA PRO A 334 5.29 20.29 -14.85
C PRO A 334 6.04 19.03 -14.38
N ASP A 335 7.38 19.17 -14.24
CA ASP A 335 8.25 18.05 -13.85
C ASP A 335 7.93 17.55 -12.44
N TYR A 336 7.84 16.22 -12.29
CA TYR A 336 7.38 15.63 -11.02
C TYR A 336 8.43 15.64 -9.89
N GLN A 337 9.72 15.58 -10.22
CA GLN A 337 10.87 15.67 -9.29
C GLN A 337 10.89 14.62 -8.15
N GLY A 338 10.22 13.50 -8.33
CA GLY A 338 10.33 12.36 -7.43
C GLY A 338 11.38 11.35 -7.89
N THR A 339 11.32 10.12 -7.40
CA THR A 339 12.29 9.07 -7.73
C THR A 339 11.61 7.74 -8.02
N VAL A 340 12.13 7.02 -9.03
CA VAL A 340 11.89 5.59 -9.23
C VAL A 340 13.24 4.91 -9.26
N THR A 341 13.42 3.90 -8.40
CA THR A 341 14.70 3.19 -8.25
C THR A 341 14.49 1.71 -8.43
N TYR A 342 15.32 1.09 -9.27
CA TYR A 342 15.26 -0.35 -9.54
C TYR A 342 16.44 -1.09 -8.91
N GLY A 343 16.16 -2.29 -8.40
CA GLY A 343 17.16 -3.27 -8.00
C GLY A 343 17.40 -4.28 -9.10
N ASP A 344 18.63 -4.31 -9.63
CA ASP A 344 19.04 -5.23 -10.69
C ASP A 344 19.00 -6.69 -10.21
N GLY A 345 18.25 -7.55 -10.94
CA GLY A 345 18.01 -8.95 -10.60
C GLY A 345 17.27 -9.18 -9.27
N LYS A 346 16.58 -8.18 -8.72
CA LYS A 346 15.94 -8.27 -7.38
C LYS A 346 14.48 -8.69 -7.48
N PRO A 347 14.01 -9.50 -6.50
CA PRO A 347 12.63 -9.96 -6.43
C PRO A 347 11.67 -8.91 -5.89
N HIS A 348 10.44 -9.35 -5.67
CA HIS A 348 9.37 -8.59 -5.04
C HIS A 348 9.78 -7.95 -3.71
N CYS A 349 9.32 -6.74 -3.48
CA CYS A 349 9.57 -5.92 -2.28
C CYS A 349 11.05 -5.60 -2.01
N TRP A 350 11.84 -5.48 -3.07
CA TRP A 350 13.15 -4.89 -2.95
C TRP A 350 13.07 -3.36 -2.69
N GLY A 351 13.94 -2.86 -1.85
CA GLY A 351 14.07 -1.45 -1.54
C GLY A 351 15.16 -1.19 -0.50
N PRO A 352 15.27 0.04 0.00
CA PRO A 352 16.17 0.37 1.09
C PRO A 352 15.87 -0.44 2.35
N GLU A 353 16.91 -0.75 3.11
CA GLU A 353 16.73 -1.31 4.45
C GLU A 353 15.87 -0.38 5.32
N ARG A 354 15.12 -0.96 6.27
CA ARG A 354 14.16 -0.22 7.13
C ARG A 354 14.78 1.00 7.79
N THR A 355 15.99 0.89 8.27
CA THR A 355 16.73 1.98 8.94
C THR A 355 17.15 3.08 7.95
N GLU A 356 17.52 2.71 6.74
CA GLU A 356 17.85 3.64 5.66
C GLU A 356 16.60 4.35 5.17
N LEU A 357 15.49 3.64 4.96
CA LEU A 357 14.22 4.23 4.55
C LEU A 357 13.75 5.30 5.55
N LEU A 358 13.91 5.07 6.86
CA LEU A 358 13.62 6.07 7.88
C LEU A 358 14.48 7.32 7.73
N ARG A 359 15.78 7.19 7.42
CA ARG A 359 16.68 8.34 7.17
C ARG A 359 16.28 9.11 5.93
N ILE A 360 15.93 8.41 4.85
CA ILE A 360 15.46 9.00 3.59
C ILE A 360 14.18 9.81 3.84
N MET A 361 13.19 9.24 4.52
CA MET A 361 11.94 9.93 4.87
C MET A 361 12.21 11.15 5.76
N ALA A 362 13.05 11.01 6.78
CA ALA A 362 13.40 12.12 7.66
C ALA A 362 14.13 13.25 6.92
N GLN A 363 15.00 12.92 5.96
CA GLN A 363 15.66 13.92 5.12
C GLN A 363 14.66 14.61 4.19
N HIS A 364 13.74 13.86 3.59
CA HIS A 364 12.66 14.39 2.77
C HIS A 364 11.81 15.39 3.57
N ILE A 365 11.39 15.02 4.79
CA ILE A 365 10.63 15.88 5.69
C ILE A 365 11.41 17.17 5.98
N ARG A 366 12.70 17.09 6.36
CA ARG A 366 13.54 18.27 6.63
C ARG A 366 13.64 19.21 5.45
N ASN A 367 13.78 18.67 4.24
CA ASN A 367 13.90 19.46 3.01
C ASN A 367 12.60 20.19 2.64
N ASN A 368 11.45 19.74 3.15
CA ASN A 368 10.13 20.28 2.85
C ASN A 368 9.52 21.08 4.00
N VAL A 369 10.26 21.31 5.10
CA VAL A 369 9.81 22.23 6.16
C VAL A 369 9.62 23.62 5.57
N PRO A 370 8.44 24.26 5.71
CA PRO A 370 8.22 25.63 5.24
C PRO A 370 9.20 26.61 5.88
N ILE A 371 9.87 27.41 5.06
CA ILE A 371 10.74 28.48 5.57
C ILE A 371 9.82 29.55 6.17
N THR A 372 9.80 29.64 7.50
CA THR A 372 9.08 30.72 8.19
C THR A 372 9.82 32.03 7.91
N SER A 373 9.06 33.08 7.57
CA SER A 373 9.55 34.42 7.16
C SER A 373 10.36 35.18 8.24
N GLY A 374 10.90 34.50 9.23
CA GLY A 374 11.71 35.04 10.33
C GLY A 374 13.17 34.56 10.37
N GLN A 375 13.61 33.74 9.39
CA GLN A 375 14.98 33.24 9.28
C GLN A 375 15.62 33.63 7.93
N ARG A 376 15.54 34.90 7.57
CA ARG A 376 16.41 35.53 6.56
C ARG A 376 17.35 36.50 7.22
#